data_1aabef5164a96ba25ef838f8ec8a5680
#
_entry.id   1aabef5164a96ba25ef838f8ec8a5680
#
_cell.length_a   1.000
_cell.length_b   1.000
_cell.length_c   1.000
_cell.angle_alpha   90.00
_cell.angle_beta   90.00
_cell.angle_gamma   90.00
#
_symmetry.space_group_name_H-M   'P 1'
#
loop_
_entity.id
_entity.type
_entity.pdbx_description
1 polymer ?
#
loop_
_entity_poly.entity_id
_entity_poly.type
_entity_poly.pdbx_seq_one_letter_code
_entity_poly.pdbx_strand_id
1 'polypeptide(L)'
;RFVHLEFFRLTQDHAYLGKKGQIVGLEVNMRPSGGPTPDMVNFAYSTNCYQHYADMMVYDKLRHQTKATRCFCAYVGRWKELHYLHSHEEILDVWKADLKLAQELPEVLAHGMGNYMYLAHLESKEKMEEFFRYTLELCPPEPVKPARKPAARNRKAPAKTTTKRKE
;
A
#
# COMPACT_ATOMS: atom_id res chain seq x y z
N ARG A 1 -18.45 -20.70 -13.26
CA ARG A 1 -17.28 -20.04 -13.86
C ARG A 1 -16.70 -19.05 -12.85
N PHE A 2 -15.40 -18.79 -12.96
CA PHE A 2 -14.77 -17.70 -12.21
C PHE A 2 -15.00 -16.37 -12.93
N VAL A 3 -15.34 -15.35 -12.15
CA VAL A 3 -15.50 -13.98 -12.64
C VAL A 3 -14.79 -13.05 -11.65
N HIS A 4 -13.97 -12.17 -12.16
CA HIS A 4 -13.35 -11.09 -11.42
C HIS A 4 -13.96 -9.77 -11.88
N LEU A 5 -14.57 -9.05 -10.94
CA LEU A 5 -15.26 -7.78 -11.19
C LEU A 5 -14.60 -6.69 -10.38
N GLU A 6 -14.29 -5.57 -11.01
CA GLU A 6 -13.75 -4.39 -10.34
C GLU A 6 -14.72 -3.21 -10.45
N PHE A 7 -14.83 -2.45 -9.37
CA PHE A 7 -15.74 -1.33 -9.25
C PHE A 7 -15.10 -0.16 -8.50
N PHE A 8 -15.45 1.05 -8.87
CA PHE A 8 -15.23 2.25 -8.07
C PHE A 8 -16.49 2.61 -7.29
N ARG A 9 -16.30 3.06 -6.05
CA ARG A 9 -17.34 3.78 -5.31
C ARG A 9 -17.00 5.26 -5.34
N LEU A 10 -17.88 6.08 -5.90
CA LEU A 10 -17.65 7.51 -6.01
C LEU A 10 -17.59 8.16 -4.62
N THR A 11 -16.49 8.87 -4.33
CA THR A 11 -16.27 9.59 -3.09
C THR A 11 -16.84 11.01 -3.11
N GLN A 12 -17.17 11.51 -4.30
CA GLN A 12 -17.80 12.80 -4.57
C GLN A 12 -18.70 12.72 -5.81
N ASP A 13 -19.52 13.75 -6.04
CA ASP A 13 -20.30 13.88 -7.27
C ASP A 13 -19.36 14.05 -8.47
N HIS A 14 -19.68 13.39 -9.57
CA HIS A 14 -18.94 13.47 -10.82
C HIS A 14 -19.92 13.70 -11.99
N ALA A 15 -19.60 14.67 -12.86
CA ALA A 15 -20.53 15.14 -13.91
C ALA A 15 -21.00 14.01 -14.87
N TYR A 16 -20.12 13.04 -15.15
CA TYR A 16 -20.39 11.97 -16.11
C TYR A 16 -20.58 10.59 -15.49
N LEU A 17 -20.08 10.36 -14.26
CA LEU A 17 -20.13 9.04 -13.63
C LEU A 17 -21.27 8.90 -12.63
N GLY A 18 -21.79 10.02 -12.08
CA GLY A 18 -22.94 10.00 -11.18
C GLY A 18 -22.67 10.65 -9.81
N LYS A 19 -23.45 10.24 -8.82
CA LYS A 19 -23.46 10.84 -7.47
C LYS A 19 -22.56 10.12 -6.50
N LYS A 20 -22.08 10.85 -5.48
CA LYS A 20 -21.36 10.28 -4.35
C LYS A 20 -22.05 9.03 -3.81
N GLY A 21 -21.27 7.98 -3.61
CA GLY A 21 -21.73 6.68 -3.11
C GLY A 21 -22.17 5.69 -4.18
N GLN A 22 -22.39 6.12 -5.43
CA GLN A 22 -22.70 5.21 -6.53
C GLN A 22 -21.51 4.30 -6.85
N ILE A 23 -21.84 3.09 -7.33
CA ILE A 23 -20.88 2.10 -7.79
C ILE A 23 -20.79 2.19 -9.31
N VAL A 24 -19.57 2.31 -9.81
CA VAL A 24 -19.26 2.37 -11.24
C VAL A 24 -18.38 1.18 -11.59
N GLY A 25 -18.77 0.40 -12.61
CA GLY A 25 -17.98 -0.73 -13.09
C GLY A 25 -16.67 -0.25 -13.71
N LEU A 26 -15.58 -0.93 -13.38
CA LEU A 26 -14.27 -0.68 -13.97
C LEU A 26 -13.89 -1.79 -14.94
N GLU A 27 -13.92 -3.03 -14.48
CA GLU A 27 -13.42 -4.18 -15.25
C GLU A 27 -14.25 -5.44 -14.98
N VAL A 28 -14.39 -6.26 -16.01
CA VAL A 28 -15.02 -7.59 -15.95
C VAL A 28 -14.08 -8.60 -16.60
N ASN A 29 -13.57 -9.54 -15.82
CA ASN A 29 -12.70 -10.61 -16.27
C ASN A 29 -13.32 -11.98 -16.01
N MET A 30 -13.35 -12.82 -17.02
CA MET A 30 -13.82 -14.21 -16.92
C MET A 30 -12.70 -15.16 -16.48
N ARG A 31 -12.00 -14.79 -15.44
CA ARG A 31 -10.86 -15.52 -14.83
C ARG A 31 -10.75 -15.18 -13.33
N PRO A 32 -9.93 -15.91 -12.54
CA PRO A 32 -9.55 -15.48 -11.21
C PRO A 32 -8.83 -14.12 -11.24
N SER A 33 -8.91 -13.37 -10.15
CA SER A 33 -8.11 -12.15 -9.95
C SER A 33 -6.62 -12.47 -9.95
N GLY A 34 -5.81 -11.49 -10.29
CA GLY A 34 -4.35 -11.59 -10.26
C GLY A 34 -3.73 -11.26 -8.91
N GLY A 35 -2.41 -11.29 -8.87
CA GLY A 35 -1.62 -10.97 -7.67
C GLY A 35 -1.95 -11.86 -6.48
N PRO A 36 -1.86 -11.36 -5.25
CA PRO A 36 -2.12 -12.13 -4.02
C PRO A 36 -3.61 -12.32 -3.70
N THR A 37 -4.54 -11.80 -4.53
CA THR A 37 -5.98 -11.86 -4.23
C THR A 37 -6.53 -13.28 -4.07
N PRO A 38 -6.15 -14.29 -4.89
CA PRO A 38 -6.56 -15.67 -4.65
C PRO A 38 -6.07 -16.22 -3.31
N ASP A 39 -4.85 -15.88 -2.89
CA ASP A 39 -4.32 -16.28 -1.59
C ASP A 39 -5.06 -15.58 -0.44
N MET A 40 -5.40 -14.31 -0.59
CA MET A 40 -6.24 -13.59 0.37
C MET A 40 -7.60 -14.26 0.53
N VAL A 41 -8.25 -14.68 -0.55
CA VAL A 41 -9.52 -15.41 -0.51
C VAL A 41 -9.33 -16.76 0.17
N ASN A 42 -8.24 -17.48 -0.15
CA ASN A 42 -7.93 -18.76 0.48
C ASN A 42 -7.79 -18.61 2.00
N PHE A 43 -7.06 -17.61 2.47
CA PHE A 43 -6.88 -17.36 3.89
C PHE A 43 -8.17 -16.85 4.56
N ALA A 44 -8.90 -15.93 3.92
CA ALA A 44 -10.12 -15.35 4.49
C ALA A 44 -11.27 -16.37 4.65
N TYR A 45 -11.32 -17.36 3.77
CA TYR A 45 -12.43 -18.32 3.71
C TYR A 45 -12.02 -19.77 3.99
N SER A 46 -10.77 -20.02 4.34
CA SER A 46 -10.22 -21.39 4.53
C SER A 46 -10.54 -22.28 3.34
N THR A 47 -10.30 -21.79 2.13
CA THR A 47 -10.63 -22.45 0.86
C THR A 47 -9.39 -22.61 -0.02
N ASN A 48 -9.55 -23.17 -1.21
CA ASN A 48 -8.50 -23.29 -2.21
C ASN A 48 -9.04 -22.87 -3.60
N CYS A 49 -8.92 -21.58 -3.90
CA CYS A 49 -9.34 -21.01 -5.19
C CYS A 49 -8.62 -21.65 -6.39
N TYR A 50 -7.38 -22.08 -6.23
CA TYR A 50 -6.61 -22.71 -7.31
C TYR A 50 -7.20 -24.09 -7.66
N GLN A 51 -7.54 -24.88 -6.64
CA GLN A 51 -8.23 -26.16 -6.84
C GLN A 51 -9.62 -25.95 -7.44
N HIS A 52 -10.38 -24.98 -6.94
CA HIS A 52 -11.70 -24.66 -7.49
C HIS A 52 -11.61 -24.24 -8.97
N TYR A 53 -10.59 -23.46 -9.33
CA TYR A 53 -10.37 -23.08 -10.73
C TYR A 53 -10.04 -24.29 -11.58
N ALA A 54 -9.14 -25.16 -11.14
CA ALA A 54 -8.79 -26.39 -11.82
C ALA A 54 -10.01 -27.32 -12.00
N ASP A 55 -10.82 -27.49 -10.95
CA ASP A 55 -12.05 -28.28 -11.00
C ASP A 55 -13.03 -27.73 -12.06
N MET A 56 -13.21 -26.41 -12.09
CA MET A 56 -14.08 -25.75 -13.06
C MET A 56 -13.58 -25.90 -14.50
N MET A 57 -12.26 -25.81 -14.70
CA MET A 57 -11.68 -25.93 -16.03
C MET A 57 -11.71 -27.35 -16.58
N VAL A 58 -11.54 -28.36 -15.72
CA VAL A 58 -11.44 -29.75 -16.12
C VAL A 58 -12.81 -30.46 -16.12
N TYR A 59 -13.66 -30.15 -15.15
CA TYR A 59 -14.89 -30.90 -14.89
C TYR A 59 -16.17 -30.07 -15.03
N ASP A 60 -16.05 -28.76 -15.29
CA ASP A 60 -17.17 -27.80 -15.31
C ASP A 60 -18.03 -27.82 -14.02
N LYS A 61 -17.44 -28.25 -12.91
CA LYS A 61 -18.08 -28.29 -11.58
C LYS A 61 -17.05 -28.31 -10.47
N LEU A 62 -17.42 -27.86 -9.28
CA LEU A 62 -16.61 -28.00 -8.08
C LEU A 62 -16.68 -29.46 -7.58
N ARG A 63 -15.54 -30.07 -7.42
CA ARG A 63 -15.42 -31.44 -6.84
C ARG A 63 -15.02 -31.42 -5.37
N HIS A 64 -14.38 -30.34 -4.94
CA HIS A 64 -13.90 -30.15 -3.57
C HIS A 64 -14.62 -28.94 -2.97
N GLN A 65 -15.37 -29.15 -1.92
CA GLN A 65 -16.00 -28.09 -1.14
C GLN A 65 -15.40 -28.12 0.27
N THR A 66 -14.90 -26.98 0.73
CA THR A 66 -14.45 -26.80 2.10
C THR A 66 -15.52 -26.04 2.87
N LYS A 67 -15.72 -26.40 4.14
CA LYS A 67 -16.55 -25.60 5.03
C LYS A 67 -15.84 -24.29 5.31
N ALA A 68 -16.29 -23.22 4.67
CA ALA A 68 -15.67 -21.90 4.80
C ALA A 68 -15.84 -21.35 6.23
N THR A 69 -14.73 -21.02 6.85
CA THR A 69 -14.68 -20.12 8.01
C THR A 69 -14.40 -18.73 7.49
N ARG A 70 -15.10 -17.72 8.00
CA ARG A 70 -14.89 -16.33 7.57
C ARG A 70 -13.98 -15.61 8.55
N CYS A 71 -12.87 -15.10 8.04
CA CYS A 71 -11.94 -14.24 8.76
C CYS A 71 -11.57 -13.06 7.86
N PHE A 72 -10.84 -12.12 8.42
CA PHE A 72 -10.28 -11.02 7.65
C PHE A 72 -8.92 -11.42 7.11
N CYS A 73 -8.66 -11.13 5.84
CA CYS A 73 -7.31 -11.22 5.29
C CYS A 73 -6.89 -9.82 4.81
N ALA A 74 -5.84 -9.29 5.40
CA ALA A 74 -5.30 -8.00 5.07
C ALA A 74 -4.07 -8.12 4.18
N TYR A 75 -3.98 -7.25 3.17
CA TYR A 75 -2.79 -7.01 2.36
C TYR A 75 -2.18 -5.67 2.75
N VAL A 76 -0.89 -5.63 2.98
CA VAL A 76 -0.13 -4.40 3.15
C VAL A 76 1.08 -4.43 2.24
N GLY A 77 1.23 -3.39 1.40
CA GLY A 77 2.45 -3.12 0.65
C GLY A 77 3.27 -2.02 1.34
N ARG A 78 4.58 -2.19 1.44
CA ARG A 78 5.51 -1.15 1.91
C ARG A 78 6.50 -0.78 0.81
N TRP A 79 6.77 0.52 0.70
CA TRP A 79 7.71 1.09 -0.27
C TRP A 79 9.05 1.40 0.38
N LYS A 80 10.14 1.07 -0.27
CA LYS A 80 11.51 1.30 0.22
C LYS A 80 11.83 2.79 0.41
N GLU A 81 11.13 3.68 -0.30
CA GLU A 81 11.30 5.12 -0.23
C GLU A 81 10.65 5.77 1.00
N LEU A 82 9.77 5.04 1.69
CA LEU A 82 9.06 5.53 2.86
C LEU A 82 9.74 5.07 4.16
N HIS A 83 9.83 5.99 5.11
CA HIS A 83 10.37 5.72 6.44
C HIS A 83 9.25 5.33 7.40
N TYR A 84 9.11 4.04 7.65
CA TYR A 84 8.12 3.51 8.58
C TYR A 84 8.65 3.47 10.00
N LEU A 85 7.75 3.64 10.97
CA LEU A 85 8.10 3.62 12.40
C LEU A 85 8.58 2.25 12.84
N HIS A 86 7.93 1.19 12.37
CA HIS A 86 8.26 -0.19 12.70
C HIS A 86 9.10 -0.84 11.60
N SER A 87 10.16 -1.54 11.98
CA SER A 87 11.02 -2.26 11.05
C SER A 87 10.32 -3.50 10.45
N HIS A 88 10.95 -4.09 9.46
CA HIS A 88 10.48 -5.36 8.88
C HIS A 88 10.50 -6.49 9.92
N GLU A 89 11.59 -6.58 10.68
CA GLU A 89 11.81 -7.60 11.70
C GLU A 89 10.79 -7.47 12.84
N GLU A 90 10.48 -6.26 13.26
CA GLU A 90 9.45 -6.01 14.28
C GLU A 90 8.07 -6.46 13.81
N ILE A 91 7.71 -6.24 12.53
CA ILE A 91 6.44 -6.72 11.98
C ILE A 91 6.40 -8.25 11.98
N LEU A 92 7.49 -8.90 11.56
CA LEU A 92 7.57 -10.35 11.55
C LEU A 92 7.43 -10.96 12.94
N ASP A 93 7.99 -10.31 13.95
CA ASP A 93 7.93 -10.79 15.34
C ASP A 93 6.56 -10.56 15.97
N VAL A 94 6.08 -9.32 15.93
CA VAL A 94 4.81 -8.91 16.57
C VAL A 94 3.60 -9.63 15.96
N TRP A 95 3.59 -9.78 14.62
CA TRP A 95 2.46 -10.37 13.90
C TRP A 95 2.66 -11.82 13.47
N LYS A 96 3.70 -12.48 14.01
CA LYS A 96 4.10 -13.86 13.65
C LYS A 96 2.94 -14.86 13.63
N ALA A 97 2.01 -14.77 14.55
CA ALA A 97 0.88 -15.68 14.65
C ALA A 97 -0.14 -15.48 13.51
N ASP A 98 -0.27 -14.26 13.04
CA ASP A 98 -1.28 -13.84 12.06
C ASP A 98 -0.76 -13.79 10.64
N LEU A 99 0.54 -13.55 10.45
CA LEU A 99 1.17 -13.50 9.13
C LEU A 99 1.09 -14.85 8.41
N LYS A 100 0.63 -14.82 7.16
CA LYS A 100 0.58 -15.97 6.25
C LYS A 100 1.62 -15.88 5.15
N LEU A 101 1.95 -14.66 4.74
CA LEU A 101 2.95 -14.40 3.72
C LEU A 101 3.63 -13.07 3.99
N ALA A 102 4.95 -13.04 3.86
CA ALA A 102 5.76 -11.84 3.95
C ALA A 102 6.93 -12.00 2.96
N GLN A 103 6.95 -11.20 1.88
CA GLN A 103 7.94 -11.37 0.83
C GLN A 103 8.19 -10.09 0.04
N GLU A 104 9.36 -10.01 -0.58
CA GLU A 104 9.64 -8.99 -1.59
C GLU A 104 8.80 -9.24 -2.84
N LEU A 105 8.37 -8.14 -3.47
CA LEU A 105 7.69 -8.17 -4.75
C LEU A 105 8.67 -7.86 -5.89
N PRO A 106 8.45 -8.44 -7.08
CA PRO A 106 9.18 -8.06 -8.28
C PRO A 106 9.09 -6.55 -8.52
N GLU A 107 10.19 -5.95 -8.98
CA GLU A 107 10.28 -4.49 -9.19
C GLU A 107 9.18 -3.95 -10.10
N VAL A 108 8.75 -4.72 -11.10
CA VAL A 108 7.65 -4.36 -12.00
C VAL A 108 6.33 -4.12 -11.27
N LEU A 109 6.12 -4.72 -10.11
CA LEU A 109 4.91 -4.57 -9.28
C LEU A 109 5.08 -3.48 -8.19
N ALA A 110 6.32 -3.10 -7.89
CA ALA A 110 6.64 -2.22 -6.78
C ALA A 110 5.91 -0.87 -6.84
N HIS A 111 5.75 -0.29 -8.03
CA HIS A 111 5.08 0.99 -8.19
C HIS A 111 3.63 0.99 -7.67
N GLY A 112 2.87 -0.07 -7.94
CA GLY A 112 1.46 -0.15 -7.54
C GLY A 112 1.20 -0.89 -6.23
N MET A 113 2.11 -1.78 -5.83
CA MET A 113 1.86 -2.73 -4.73
C MET A 113 2.86 -2.64 -3.58
N GLY A 114 3.91 -1.82 -3.71
CA GLY A 114 5.02 -1.78 -2.76
C GLY A 114 6.16 -2.74 -3.12
N ASN A 115 7.33 -2.51 -2.56
CA ASN A 115 8.49 -3.37 -2.77
C ASN A 115 8.45 -4.63 -1.92
N TYR A 116 7.72 -4.57 -0.80
CA TYR A 116 7.54 -5.67 0.13
C TYR A 116 6.08 -5.80 0.52
N MET A 117 5.56 -7.03 0.56
CA MET A 117 4.17 -7.27 0.93
C MET A 117 4.04 -8.15 2.16
N TYR A 118 2.95 -7.94 2.90
CA TYR A 118 2.50 -8.75 4.02
C TYR A 118 1.06 -9.16 3.80
N LEU A 119 0.76 -10.45 3.98
CA LEU A 119 -0.60 -10.95 4.11
C LEU A 119 -0.82 -11.45 5.54
N ALA A 120 -1.82 -10.92 6.19
CA ALA A 120 -2.21 -11.35 7.53
C ALA A 120 -3.64 -11.90 7.53
N HIS A 121 -3.82 -13.00 8.27
CA HIS A 121 -5.12 -13.62 8.54
C HIS A 121 -5.56 -13.22 9.94
N LEU A 122 -6.63 -12.47 10.05
CA LEU A 122 -7.04 -11.75 11.26
C LEU A 122 -8.47 -12.14 11.65
N GLU A 123 -8.69 -12.34 12.94
CA GLU A 123 -9.96 -12.84 13.46
C GLU A 123 -11.04 -11.76 13.59
N SER A 124 -10.64 -10.49 13.67
CA SER A 124 -11.58 -9.37 13.83
C SER A 124 -11.21 -8.17 12.97
N LYS A 125 -12.17 -7.30 12.78
CA LYS A 125 -11.97 -6.03 12.06
C LYS A 125 -11.04 -5.10 12.83
N GLU A 126 -11.18 -5.05 14.14
CA GLU A 126 -10.36 -4.23 15.03
C GLU A 126 -8.89 -4.63 14.93
N LYS A 127 -8.62 -5.93 14.93
CA LYS A 127 -7.26 -6.47 14.77
C LYS A 127 -6.69 -6.17 13.37
N MET A 128 -7.56 -6.18 12.35
CA MET A 128 -7.16 -5.77 10.99
C MET A 128 -6.80 -4.29 10.92
N GLU A 129 -7.59 -3.42 11.56
CA GLU A 129 -7.30 -1.98 11.61
C GLU A 129 -6.02 -1.69 12.42
N GLU A 130 -5.76 -2.45 13.48
CA GLU A 130 -4.51 -2.40 14.24
C GLU A 130 -3.30 -2.82 13.39
N PHE A 131 -3.44 -3.91 12.64
CA PHE A 131 -2.40 -4.38 11.72
C PHE A 131 -2.06 -3.33 10.67
N PHE A 132 -3.06 -2.68 10.04
CA PHE A 132 -2.82 -1.59 9.09
C PHE A 132 -2.11 -0.42 9.73
N ARG A 133 -2.58 0.02 10.90
CA ARG A 133 -1.97 1.14 11.62
C ARG A 133 -0.51 0.84 11.95
N TYR A 134 -0.24 -0.29 12.59
CA TYR A 134 1.11 -0.69 12.98
C TYR A 134 2.05 -0.80 11.78
N THR A 135 1.60 -1.45 10.73
CA THR A 135 2.46 -1.76 9.57
C THR A 135 2.71 -0.54 8.68
N LEU A 136 1.78 0.42 8.62
CA LEU A 136 1.86 1.59 7.74
C LEU A 136 2.24 2.89 8.48
N GLU A 137 2.43 2.87 9.78
CA GLU A 137 2.81 4.05 10.54
C GLU A 137 4.17 4.58 10.07
N LEU A 138 4.18 5.85 9.68
CA LEU A 138 5.39 6.52 9.22
C LEU A 138 6.11 7.21 10.38
N CYS A 139 7.44 7.27 10.30
CA CYS A 139 8.21 8.12 11.19
C CYS A 139 7.74 9.58 11.04
N PRO A 140 7.61 10.33 12.15
CA PRO A 140 7.33 11.75 12.05
C PRO A 140 8.44 12.45 11.24
N PRO A 141 8.08 13.47 10.42
CA PRO A 141 9.07 14.20 9.63
C PRO A 141 10.14 14.81 10.56
N GLU A 142 11.40 14.69 10.17
CA GLU A 142 12.48 15.34 10.91
C GLU A 142 12.20 16.84 11.02
N PRO A 143 12.42 17.45 12.22
CA PRO A 143 12.24 18.88 12.38
C PRO A 143 13.18 19.62 11.40
N VAL A 144 12.59 20.40 10.51
CA VAL A 144 13.34 21.22 9.53
C VAL A 144 14.28 22.13 10.32
N LYS A 145 15.58 21.88 10.27
CA LYS A 145 16.58 22.78 10.87
C LYS A 145 16.39 24.15 10.23
N PRO A 146 16.19 25.22 11.04
CA PRO A 146 15.99 26.55 10.48
C PRO A 146 17.18 26.89 9.59
N ALA A 147 16.88 27.32 8.36
CA ALA A 147 17.90 27.71 7.40
C ALA A 147 18.85 28.71 8.06
N ARG A 148 20.16 28.41 8.12
CA ARG A 148 21.17 29.34 8.60
C ARG A 148 21.01 30.65 7.85
N LYS A 149 20.69 31.74 8.56
CA LYS A 149 20.67 33.07 7.97
C LYS A 149 22.01 33.29 7.26
N PRO A 150 22.01 33.73 5.99
CA PRO A 150 23.27 34.01 5.30
C PRO A 150 24.04 35.05 6.13
N ALA A 151 25.33 34.76 6.41
CA ALA A 151 26.21 35.65 7.14
C ALA A 151 26.20 37.01 6.42
N ALA A 152 25.94 38.07 7.18
CA ALA A 152 25.91 39.42 6.65
C ALA A 152 27.25 39.71 5.97
N ARG A 153 27.23 39.88 4.66
CA ARG A 153 28.39 40.24 3.86
C ARG A 153 28.83 41.65 4.27
N ASN A 154 29.92 41.73 5.04
CA ASN A 154 30.56 42.98 5.45
C ASN A 154 30.94 43.73 4.19
N ARG A 155 30.10 44.67 3.72
CA ARG A 155 30.46 45.63 2.65
C ARG A 155 31.48 46.59 3.22
N LYS A 156 32.77 46.38 2.91
CA LYS A 156 33.80 47.40 3.10
C LYS A 156 33.41 48.66 2.33
N ALA A 157 33.34 49.78 3.04
CA ALA A 157 33.06 51.08 2.41
C ALA A 157 34.16 51.43 1.40
N PRO A 158 33.81 52.08 0.28
CA PRO A 158 34.81 52.49 -0.73
C PRO A 158 35.71 53.59 -0.19
N ALA A 159 37.03 53.43 -0.41
CA ALA A 159 38.06 54.41 -0.04
C ALA A 159 37.81 55.73 -0.78
N LYS A 160 37.80 56.84 -0.05
CA LYS A 160 37.72 58.20 -0.60
C LYS A 160 39.03 58.54 -1.36
N THR A 161 38.94 58.66 -2.68
CA THR A 161 40.02 59.11 -3.53
C THR A 161 40.09 60.63 -3.42
N THR A 162 41.11 61.16 -2.76
CA THR A 162 41.42 62.60 -2.68
C THR A 162 42.17 63.01 -3.96
N THR A 163 41.48 63.67 -4.87
CA THR A 163 42.13 64.29 -6.05
C THR A 163 42.83 65.60 -5.63
N LYS A 164 44.15 65.61 -5.61
CA LYS A 164 44.91 66.83 -5.48
C LYS A 164 44.91 67.53 -6.85
N ARG A 165 44.36 68.76 -6.92
CA ARG A 165 44.54 69.72 -8.03
C ARG A 165 45.94 70.31 -7.88
N LYS A 166 46.70 70.26 -8.93
CA LYS A 166 47.87 71.08 -9.11
C LYS A 166 47.51 72.27 -9.99
N GLU A 167 47.94 73.46 -9.60
CA GLU A 167 47.97 74.69 -10.36
C GLU A 167 48.89 74.61 -11.56
#